data_fe07fe10b75037074aa19810104d876d
#
_entry.id   fe07fe10b75037074aa19810104d876d
#
_cell.length_a   1.000
_cell.length_b   1.000
_cell.length_c   1.000
_cell.angle_alpha   90.00
_cell.angle_beta   90.00
_cell.angle_gamma   90.00
#
_symmetry.space_group_name_H-M   'P 1'
#
loop_
_entity.id
_entity.type
_entity.pdbx_description
1 polymer ?
#
loop_
_entity_poly.entity_id
_entity_poly.type
_entity_poly.pdbx_seq_one_letter_code
_entity_poly.pdbx_strand_id
1 'polypeptide(L)'
;MVRALRRKKSEGRLESSFATREVQELLDVLEIASVILGPGNRIDYFSSSSVALGVIRDEKLVGDSFLSLLRKARRTQLPQLAQIEVPRGPIGEGTRKLSVNVNFLASHDSLVVTFTDESEAERIDAVRRDFVANISHELKTPISALRTLSEAVTVASEDPQLNKFAVMMQSQVERLSTLVQEIIDLSRLQDADPLLDAIQVDIDEAVSEAIDQCEVLADTRNIEIVRGPQVNVSVVGDRTHLIMAFHNLIENAINYSPDRTRVSVNSTLTGNIVEIAVIDQGVGITDADQERIFERFYRVDPARSRVTGGTGLGLSIVKHVVGNHGGDISVWSSAGIGSTFTIRLPIAEESTEEGAH
;
A
#
# COMPACT_ATOMS: atom_id res chain seq x y z
N MET A 1 5.46 50.03 9.97
CA MET A 1 4.37 50.71 10.69
C MET A 1 3.01 50.01 10.51
N VAL A 2 2.67 49.46 9.36
CA VAL A 2 1.38 48.76 9.10
C VAL A 2 1.23 47.43 9.88
N ARG A 3 2.31 46.71 10.16
CA ARG A 3 2.31 45.43 10.94
C ARG A 3 2.03 45.67 12.44
N ALA A 4 2.46 46.79 13.00
CA ALA A 4 2.25 47.13 14.43
C ALA A 4 0.81 47.60 14.73
N LEU A 5 0.15 48.21 13.77
CA LEU A 5 -1.26 48.65 13.91
C LEU A 5 -2.25 47.48 13.77
N ARG A 6 -1.90 46.44 13.00
CA ARG A 6 -2.68 45.17 12.94
C ARG A 6 -2.60 44.38 14.25
N ARG A 7 -1.43 44.33 14.89
CA ARG A 7 -1.21 43.63 16.17
C ARG A 7 -2.02 44.26 17.34
N LYS A 8 -2.09 45.59 17.43
CA LYS A 8 -2.87 46.29 18.49
C LYS A 8 -4.39 46.17 18.32
N LYS A 9 -4.89 45.96 17.09
CA LYS A 9 -6.33 45.79 16.82
C LYS A 9 -6.79 44.35 17.05
N SER A 10 -5.88 43.38 17.04
CA SER A 10 -6.15 41.97 17.36
C SER A 10 -6.15 41.68 18.86
N GLU A 11 -5.28 42.35 19.64
CA GLU A 11 -5.16 42.11 21.09
C GLU A 11 -6.39 42.57 21.90
N GLY A 12 -7.05 43.68 21.51
CA GLY A 12 -8.27 44.14 22.17
C GLY A 12 -9.56 43.41 21.78
N ARG A 13 -9.50 42.50 20.81
CA ARG A 13 -10.67 41.73 20.31
C ARG A 13 -10.67 40.26 20.78
N LEU A 14 -9.56 39.76 21.30
CA LEU A 14 -9.39 38.40 21.80
C LEU A 14 -10.03 38.18 23.17
N GLU A 15 -10.22 39.22 24.00
CA GLU A 15 -10.76 39.07 25.35
C GLU A 15 -12.25 38.67 25.42
N SER A 16 -12.99 38.71 24.30
CA SER A 16 -14.39 38.25 24.24
C SER A 16 -14.60 37.00 23.35
N SER A 17 -13.57 36.48 22.73
CA SER A 17 -13.63 35.29 21.86
C SER A 17 -13.23 34.04 22.64
N PHE A 18 -13.93 32.91 22.39
CA PHE A 18 -13.54 31.59 22.91
C PHE A 18 -12.17 31.14 22.35
N ALA A 19 -11.74 31.67 21.22
CA ALA A 19 -10.44 31.38 20.63
C ALA A 19 -9.30 32.10 21.39
N THR A 20 -9.17 31.83 22.69
CA THR A 20 -8.03 32.31 23.49
C THR A 20 -6.73 31.66 23.02
N ARG A 21 -5.58 32.26 23.35
CA ARG A 21 -4.29 31.76 22.95
C ARG A 21 -4.04 30.31 23.45
N GLU A 22 -4.49 30.03 24.68
CA GLU A 22 -4.38 28.69 25.29
C GLU A 22 -5.18 27.63 24.53
N VAL A 23 -6.41 27.98 24.08
CA VAL A 23 -7.26 27.08 23.27
C VAL A 23 -6.63 26.85 21.89
N GLN A 24 -6.05 27.88 21.27
CA GLN A 24 -5.36 27.75 19.99
C GLN A 24 -4.13 26.84 20.11
N GLU A 25 -3.27 27.08 21.11
CA GLU A 25 -2.09 26.27 21.38
C GLU A 25 -2.47 24.80 21.65
N LEU A 26 -3.56 24.55 22.38
CA LEU A 26 -4.06 23.20 22.63
C LEU A 26 -4.49 22.49 21.34
N LEU A 27 -5.25 23.17 20.49
CA LEU A 27 -5.73 22.59 19.22
C LEU A 27 -4.59 22.38 18.23
N ASP A 28 -3.56 23.24 18.25
CA ASP A 28 -2.37 23.07 17.42
C ASP A 28 -1.50 21.90 17.91
N VAL A 29 -1.31 21.73 19.22
CA VAL A 29 -0.56 20.61 19.81
C VAL A 29 -1.24 19.25 19.55
N LEU A 30 -2.57 19.25 19.58
CA LEU A 30 -3.37 18.03 19.29
C LEU A 30 -3.47 17.73 17.78
N GLU A 31 -2.94 18.62 16.92
CA GLU A 31 -3.01 18.51 15.46
C GLU A 31 -4.44 18.33 14.91
N ILE A 32 -5.44 18.74 15.69
CA ILE A 32 -6.85 18.61 15.28
C ILE A 32 -7.16 19.66 14.20
N ALA A 33 -7.62 19.18 13.05
CA ALA A 33 -8.15 20.07 12.03
C ALA A 33 -9.43 20.73 12.56
N SER A 34 -9.35 22.02 12.89
CA SER A 34 -10.42 22.74 13.59
C SER A 34 -10.57 24.18 13.14
N VAL A 35 -11.80 24.67 13.27
CA VAL A 35 -12.17 26.07 13.02
C VAL A 35 -13.08 26.56 14.15
N ILE A 36 -12.78 27.72 14.70
CA ILE A 36 -13.65 28.38 15.68
C ILE A 36 -14.34 29.59 15.00
N LEU A 37 -15.66 29.58 15.06
CA LEU A 37 -16.49 30.62 14.47
C LEU A 37 -17.20 31.36 15.57
N GLY A 38 -16.95 32.66 15.63
CA GLY A 38 -17.66 33.61 16.49
C GLY A 38 -19.07 33.98 15.98
N PRO A 39 -19.72 34.97 16.60
CA PRO A 39 -21.04 35.45 16.18
C PRO A 39 -21.06 35.83 14.70
N GLY A 40 -22.14 35.44 14.00
CA GLY A 40 -22.29 35.70 12.57
C GLY A 40 -21.40 34.86 11.66
N ASN A 41 -20.85 33.72 12.15
CA ASN A 41 -19.95 32.80 11.44
C ASN A 41 -18.62 33.46 11.01
N ARG A 42 -18.18 34.49 11.73
CA ARG A 42 -16.85 35.04 11.54
C ARG A 42 -15.82 34.03 12.01
N ILE A 43 -14.79 33.78 11.22
CA ILE A 43 -13.68 32.90 11.62
C ILE A 43 -12.83 33.62 12.67
N ASP A 44 -12.80 33.12 13.89
CA ASP A 44 -11.97 33.63 14.99
C ASP A 44 -10.63 32.91 15.08
N TYR A 45 -10.59 31.60 14.66
CA TYR A 45 -9.40 30.75 14.59
C TYR A 45 -9.58 29.64 13.58
N PHE A 46 -8.49 29.18 12.99
CA PHE A 46 -8.39 27.95 12.21
C PHE A 46 -7.00 27.33 12.38
N SER A 47 -6.93 26.00 12.50
CA SER A 47 -5.68 25.27 12.63
C SER A 47 -4.98 25.10 11.27
N SER A 48 -3.65 24.90 11.29
CA SER A 48 -2.86 24.59 10.09
C SER A 48 -3.37 23.33 9.38
N SER A 49 -3.79 22.31 10.14
CA SER A 49 -4.38 21.08 9.63
C SER A 49 -5.67 21.33 8.83
N SER A 50 -6.52 22.29 9.24
CA SER A 50 -7.73 22.64 8.48
C SER A 50 -7.43 23.28 7.12
N VAL A 51 -6.33 24.03 7.01
CA VAL A 51 -5.85 24.57 5.73
C VAL A 51 -5.31 23.44 4.84
N ALA A 52 -4.54 22.51 5.42
CA ALA A 52 -4.00 21.35 4.70
C ALA A 52 -5.12 20.42 4.16
N LEU A 53 -6.24 20.31 4.87
CA LEU A 53 -7.43 19.60 4.41
C LEU A 53 -8.20 20.35 3.30
N GLY A 54 -7.88 21.60 3.03
CA GLY A 54 -8.53 22.41 1.99
C GLY A 54 -9.90 22.96 2.38
N VAL A 55 -10.28 22.89 3.66
CA VAL A 55 -11.56 23.44 4.15
C VAL A 55 -11.53 24.94 4.36
N ILE A 56 -10.35 25.53 4.46
CA ILE A 56 -10.12 26.98 4.52
C ILE A 56 -9.36 27.42 3.28
N ARG A 57 -9.90 28.43 2.59
CA ARG A 57 -9.24 29.10 1.46
C ARG A 57 -9.51 30.59 1.53
N ASP A 58 -8.48 31.43 1.40
CA ASP A 58 -8.58 32.89 1.50
C ASP A 58 -9.34 33.37 2.77
N GLU A 59 -9.01 32.73 3.91
CA GLU A 59 -9.66 33.00 5.21
C GLU A 59 -11.19 32.77 5.21
N LYS A 60 -11.70 31.91 4.33
CA LYS A 60 -13.12 31.53 4.24
C LYS A 60 -13.28 30.02 4.23
N LEU A 61 -14.38 29.54 4.79
CA LEU A 61 -14.80 28.14 4.68
C LEU A 61 -15.23 27.85 3.24
N VAL A 62 -14.74 26.74 2.71
CA VAL A 62 -15.03 26.30 1.34
C VAL A 62 -16.26 25.39 1.34
N GLY A 63 -17.30 25.77 0.58
CA GLY A 63 -18.47 24.95 0.28
C GLY A 63 -19.78 25.41 0.93
N ASP A 64 -20.84 25.47 0.14
CA ASP A 64 -22.19 25.90 0.57
C ASP A 64 -22.85 24.93 1.57
N SER A 65 -22.45 23.68 1.56
CA SER A 65 -22.93 22.63 2.49
C SER A 65 -22.63 22.98 3.95
N PHE A 66 -21.51 23.66 4.22
CA PHE A 66 -21.16 24.11 5.57
C PHE A 66 -22.16 25.12 6.13
N LEU A 67 -22.59 26.09 5.33
CA LEU A 67 -23.47 27.13 5.80
C LEU A 67 -24.80 26.61 6.34
N SER A 68 -25.33 25.57 5.72
CA SER A 68 -26.56 24.94 6.19
C SER A 68 -26.37 24.22 7.53
N LEU A 69 -25.22 23.55 7.71
CA LEU A 69 -24.86 22.82 8.92
C LEU A 69 -24.62 23.78 10.10
N LEU A 70 -23.88 24.88 9.85
CA LEU A 70 -23.63 25.93 10.84
C LEU A 70 -24.94 26.62 11.33
N ARG A 71 -25.84 26.92 10.38
CA ARG A 71 -27.16 27.50 10.74
C ARG A 71 -28.00 26.52 11.57
N LYS A 72 -27.96 25.24 11.24
CA LYS A 72 -28.66 24.19 12.00
C LYS A 72 -28.11 24.09 13.41
N ALA A 73 -26.77 23.99 13.55
CA ALA A 73 -26.12 23.92 14.86
C ALA A 73 -26.46 25.12 15.76
N ARG A 74 -26.43 26.35 15.24
CA ARG A 74 -26.84 27.55 16.00
C ARG A 74 -28.30 27.53 16.40
N ARG A 75 -29.20 27.09 15.49
CA ARG A 75 -30.63 27.08 15.77
C ARG A 75 -31.01 26.02 16.80
N THR A 76 -30.43 24.84 16.71
CA THR A 76 -30.77 23.70 17.60
C THR A 76 -29.95 23.68 18.87
N GLN A 77 -28.78 24.34 18.88
CA GLN A 77 -27.77 24.28 19.95
C GLN A 77 -27.32 22.84 20.29
N LEU A 78 -27.55 21.93 19.39
CA LEU A 78 -27.14 20.52 19.52
C LEU A 78 -25.97 20.23 18.57
N PRO A 79 -25.07 19.30 18.94
CA PRO A 79 -24.01 18.85 18.06
C PRO A 79 -24.57 18.38 16.71
N GLN A 80 -23.92 18.77 15.64
CA GLN A 80 -24.27 18.34 14.28
C GLN A 80 -23.09 17.57 13.71
N LEU A 81 -23.34 16.35 13.22
CA LEU A 81 -22.40 15.54 12.48
C LEU A 81 -22.85 15.48 11.03
N ALA A 82 -21.92 15.64 10.08
CA ALA A 82 -22.19 15.49 8.66
C ALA A 82 -20.93 15.02 7.94
N GLN A 83 -21.11 14.32 6.83
CA GLN A 83 -20.05 14.04 5.88
C GLN A 83 -20.13 15.05 4.73
N ILE A 84 -18.97 15.55 4.33
CA ILE A 84 -18.84 16.48 3.21
C ILE A 84 -17.73 16.03 2.28
N GLU A 85 -17.86 16.39 1.01
CA GLU A 85 -16.79 16.19 0.03
C GLU A 85 -16.13 17.53 -0.26
N VAL A 86 -14.81 17.57 -0.17
CA VAL A 86 -14.00 18.73 -0.54
C VAL A 86 -13.00 18.36 -1.63
N PRO A 87 -12.71 19.26 -2.59
CA PRO A 87 -11.69 19.01 -3.62
C PRO A 87 -10.30 18.86 -2.99
N ARG A 88 -9.50 17.90 -3.44
CA ARG A 88 -8.12 17.69 -2.96
C ARG A 88 -7.14 18.80 -3.31
N GLY A 89 -7.45 19.63 -4.29
CA GLY A 89 -6.58 20.73 -4.73
C GLY A 89 -7.28 21.70 -5.67
N PRO A 90 -6.59 22.78 -6.10
CA PRO A 90 -7.15 23.78 -6.99
C PRO A 90 -7.37 23.28 -8.43
N ILE A 91 -6.78 22.15 -8.83
CA ILE A 91 -6.89 21.56 -10.16
C ILE A 91 -7.09 20.05 -10.01
N GLY A 92 -8.36 19.60 -10.07
CA GLY A 92 -8.85 18.38 -10.71
C GLY A 92 -8.42 16.99 -10.23
N GLU A 93 -7.81 16.78 -9.08
CA GLU A 93 -7.43 15.44 -8.65
C GLU A 93 -8.33 14.89 -7.52
N GLY A 94 -9.61 14.65 -7.84
CA GLY A 94 -10.52 13.91 -6.97
C GLY A 94 -11.08 14.73 -5.79
N THR A 95 -12.00 14.11 -5.06
CA THR A 95 -12.60 14.65 -3.82
C THR A 95 -12.06 13.90 -2.59
N ARG A 96 -12.10 14.57 -1.44
CA ARG A 96 -11.79 14.02 -0.13
C ARG A 96 -13.05 14.03 0.71
N LYS A 97 -13.36 12.94 1.37
CA LYS A 97 -14.49 12.86 2.30
C LYS A 97 -14.03 13.24 3.70
N LEU A 98 -14.69 14.24 4.26
CA LEU A 98 -14.43 14.69 5.62
C LEU A 98 -15.65 14.45 6.48
N SER A 99 -15.46 13.90 7.67
CA SER A 99 -16.43 13.94 8.75
C SER A 99 -16.30 15.27 9.47
N VAL A 100 -17.41 16.00 9.58
CA VAL A 100 -17.46 17.32 10.18
C VAL A 100 -18.34 17.27 11.41
N ASN A 101 -17.77 17.66 12.55
CA ASN A 101 -18.51 17.79 13.79
C ASN A 101 -18.59 19.27 14.18
N VAL A 102 -19.82 19.78 14.33
CA VAL A 102 -20.10 21.18 14.70
C VAL A 102 -20.74 21.22 16.07
N ASN A 103 -20.06 21.85 17.01
CA ASN A 103 -20.52 22.03 18.39
C ASN A 103 -20.77 23.49 18.69
N PHE A 104 -21.93 23.82 19.27
CA PHE A 104 -22.28 25.14 19.71
C PHE A 104 -21.88 25.36 21.17
N LEU A 105 -21.15 26.44 21.42
CA LEU A 105 -20.73 26.89 22.73
C LEU A 105 -21.59 28.10 23.18
N ALA A 106 -22.61 27.82 23.95
CA ALA A 106 -23.59 28.82 24.39
C ALA A 106 -22.94 29.95 25.19
N SER A 107 -21.90 29.66 25.98
CA SER A 107 -21.22 30.67 26.80
C SER A 107 -20.55 31.79 26.01
N HIS A 108 -20.19 31.52 24.75
CA HIS A 108 -19.45 32.47 23.90
C HIS A 108 -20.15 32.77 22.57
N ASP A 109 -21.36 32.25 22.35
CA ASP A 109 -22.06 32.27 21.07
C ASP A 109 -21.14 31.82 19.89
N SER A 110 -20.35 30.82 20.13
CA SER A 110 -19.33 30.37 19.19
C SER A 110 -19.63 28.96 18.72
N LEU A 111 -19.16 28.60 17.51
CA LEU A 111 -19.15 27.22 16.99
C LEU A 111 -17.72 26.73 16.93
N VAL A 112 -17.51 25.52 17.44
CA VAL A 112 -16.29 24.75 17.23
C VAL A 112 -16.58 23.70 16.19
N VAL A 113 -15.86 23.75 15.08
CA VAL A 113 -15.96 22.81 13.96
C VAL A 113 -14.69 22.02 13.91
N THR A 114 -14.80 20.69 13.99
CA THR A 114 -13.66 19.77 13.80
C THR A 114 -13.86 18.93 12.55
N PHE A 115 -12.76 18.60 11.90
CA PHE A 115 -12.74 17.84 10.66
C PHE A 115 -11.88 16.60 10.86
N THR A 116 -12.38 15.46 10.39
CA THR A 116 -11.63 14.20 10.36
C THR A 116 -11.63 13.68 8.93
N ASP A 117 -10.44 13.39 8.39
CA ASP A 117 -10.31 12.76 7.07
C ASP A 117 -10.63 11.27 7.20
N GLU A 118 -11.76 10.86 6.68
CA GLU A 118 -12.18 9.44 6.65
C GLU A 118 -11.70 8.70 5.40
N SER A 119 -11.09 9.43 4.46
CA SER A 119 -10.71 8.86 3.16
C SER A 119 -9.70 7.72 3.29
N GLU A 120 -8.83 7.76 4.28
CA GLU A 120 -7.84 6.71 4.51
C GLU A 120 -8.48 5.48 5.17
N ALA A 121 -9.30 5.67 6.20
CA ALA A 121 -10.04 4.58 6.84
C ALA A 121 -11.00 3.90 5.86
N GLU A 122 -11.77 4.67 5.08
CA GLU A 122 -12.64 4.13 4.02
C GLU A 122 -11.84 3.37 2.95
N ARG A 123 -10.64 3.87 2.59
CA ARG A 123 -9.76 3.20 1.63
C ARG A 123 -9.22 1.88 2.16
N ILE A 124 -8.82 1.84 3.42
CA ILE A 124 -8.39 0.61 4.10
C ILE A 124 -9.55 -0.39 4.14
N ASP A 125 -10.74 0.03 4.52
CA ASP A 125 -11.92 -0.83 4.57
C ASP A 125 -12.37 -1.31 3.18
N ALA A 126 -12.25 -0.49 2.15
CA ALA A 126 -12.51 -0.88 0.77
C ALA A 126 -11.52 -1.94 0.30
N VAL A 127 -10.21 -1.70 0.50
CA VAL A 127 -9.14 -2.67 0.17
C VAL A 127 -9.34 -3.98 0.93
N ARG A 128 -9.73 -3.93 2.21
CA ARG A 128 -10.02 -5.13 3.01
C ARG A 128 -11.23 -5.90 2.48
N ARG A 129 -12.31 -5.23 2.10
CA ARG A 129 -13.50 -5.88 1.52
C ARG A 129 -13.20 -6.51 0.17
N ASP A 130 -12.47 -5.80 -0.70
CA ASP A 130 -12.07 -6.32 -2.01
C ASP A 130 -11.13 -7.52 -1.86
N PHE A 131 -10.22 -7.48 -0.89
CA PHE A 131 -9.35 -8.59 -0.54
C PHE A 131 -10.13 -9.85 -0.15
N VAL A 132 -11.10 -9.74 0.78
CA VAL A 132 -11.94 -10.86 1.20
C VAL A 132 -12.79 -11.41 0.05
N ALA A 133 -13.34 -10.53 -0.79
CA ALA A 133 -14.12 -10.93 -1.96
C ALA A 133 -13.26 -11.69 -2.97
N ASN A 134 -12.08 -11.20 -3.27
CA ASN A 134 -11.15 -11.82 -4.21
C ASN A 134 -10.62 -13.18 -3.70
N ILE A 135 -10.27 -13.29 -2.41
CA ILE A 135 -9.92 -14.58 -1.78
C ILE A 135 -11.07 -15.58 -1.98
N SER A 136 -12.30 -15.16 -1.68
CA SER A 136 -13.48 -16.05 -1.80
C SER A 136 -13.65 -16.55 -3.23
N HIS A 137 -13.43 -15.72 -4.24
CA HIS A 137 -13.47 -16.10 -5.65
C HIS A 137 -12.34 -17.02 -6.05
N GLU A 138 -11.10 -16.72 -5.65
CA GLU A 138 -9.92 -17.54 -5.98
C GLU A 138 -9.92 -18.89 -5.26
N LEU A 139 -10.53 -19.01 -4.07
CA LEU A 139 -10.74 -20.29 -3.39
C LEU A 139 -11.88 -21.10 -4.01
N LYS A 140 -12.96 -20.45 -4.42
CA LYS A 140 -14.14 -21.15 -4.98
C LYS A 140 -13.82 -21.92 -6.26
N THR A 141 -12.94 -21.37 -7.11
CA THR A 141 -12.55 -21.97 -8.39
C THR A 141 -11.87 -23.33 -8.22
N PRO A 142 -10.74 -23.47 -7.46
CA PRO A 142 -10.07 -24.76 -7.25
C PRO A 142 -10.95 -25.73 -6.46
N ILE A 143 -11.73 -25.27 -5.47
CA ILE A 143 -12.66 -26.13 -4.72
C ILE A 143 -13.72 -26.72 -5.65
N SER A 144 -14.28 -25.93 -6.55
CA SER A 144 -15.26 -26.41 -7.53
C SER A 144 -14.64 -27.39 -8.52
N ALA A 145 -13.41 -27.15 -8.97
CA ALA A 145 -12.69 -28.07 -9.84
C ALA A 145 -12.39 -29.41 -9.13
N LEU A 146 -11.91 -29.35 -7.87
CA LEU A 146 -11.67 -30.55 -7.07
C LEU A 146 -12.96 -31.38 -6.88
N ARG A 147 -14.09 -30.74 -6.63
CA ARG A 147 -15.38 -31.43 -6.52
C ARG A 147 -15.75 -32.13 -7.81
N THR A 148 -15.68 -31.43 -8.95
CA THR A 148 -16.00 -32.01 -10.25
C THR A 148 -15.07 -33.18 -10.60
N LEU A 149 -13.77 -33.07 -10.31
CA LEU A 149 -12.80 -34.15 -10.53
C LEU A 149 -13.06 -35.34 -9.59
N SER A 150 -13.42 -35.10 -8.33
CA SER A 150 -13.80 -36.14 -7.38
C SER A 150 -15.04 -36.91 -7.83
N GLU A 151 -16.05 -36.20 -8.33
CA GLU A 151 -17.26 -36.81 -8.90
C GLU A 151 -16.92 -37.67 -10.13
N ALA A 152 -16.05 -37.17 -11.03
CA ALA A 152 -15.59 -37.89 -12.20
C ALA A 152 -14.80 -39.19 -11.86
N VAL A 153 -13.94 -39.12 -10.84
CA VAL A 153 -13.21 -40.31 -10.33
C VAL A 153 -14.16 -41.35 -9.78
N THR A 154 -15.20 -40.91 -9.06
CA THR A 154 -16.19 -41.84 -8.48
C THR A 154 -16.98 -42.61 -9.57
N VAL A 155 -17.24 -41.96 -10.70
CA VAL A 155 -17.96 -42.56 -11.83
C VAL A 155 -17.05 -43.47 -12.68
N ALA A 156 -15.76 -43.16 -12.77
CA ALA A 156 -14.78 -43.80 -13.68
C ALA A 156 -13.94 -44.92 -13.03
N SER A 157 -14.44 -45.61 -12.03
CA SER A 157 -13.67 -46.51 -11.15
C SER A 157 -12.89 -47.64 -11.82
N GLU A 158 -13.04 -47.89 -13.11
CA GLU A 158 -12.29 -48.94 -13.88
C GLU A 158 -11.53 -48.38 -15.11
N ASP A 159 -11.43 -47.04 -15.28
CA ASP A 159 -10.89 -46.42 -16.49
C ASP A 159 -9.43 -45.92 -16.31
N PRO A 160 -8.53 -46.08 -17.30
CA PRO A 160 -7.18 -45.50 -17.32
C PRO A 160 -7.16 -43.97 -17.19
N GLN A 161 -8.27 -43.26 -17.35
CA GLN A 161 -8.40 -41.81 -17.13
C GLN A 161 -8.28 -41.42 -15.65
N LEU A 162 -8.45 -42.36 -14.71
CA LEU A 162 -8.35 -42.10 -13.27
C LEU A 162 -7.03 -41.41 -12.89
N ASN A 163 -5.90 -41.87 -13.45
CA ASN A 163 -4.61 -41.23 -13.21
C ASN A 163 -4.56 -39.78 -13.67
N LYS A 164 -5.20 -39.45 -14.79
CA LYS A 164 -5.26 -38.09 -15.29
C LYS A 164 -6.06 -37.19 -14.37
N PHE A 165 -7.21 -37.67 -13.88
CA PHE A 165 -8.02 -36.93 -12.92
C PHE A 165 -7.31 -36.75 -11.58
N ALA A 166 -6.60 -37.78 -11.09
CA ALA A 166 -5.80 -37.71 -9.87
C ALA A 166 -4.69 -36.65 -9.98
N VAL A 167 -3.95 -36.59 -11.08
CA VAL A 167 -2.92 -35.57 -11.34
C VAL A 167 -3.54 -34.17 -11.38
N MET A 168 -4.68 -34.02 -12.04
CA MET A 168 -5.38 -32.73 -12.08
C MET A 168 -5.88 -32.31 -10.69
N MET A 169 -6.37 -33.22 -9.86
CA MET A 169 -6.75 -32.96 -8.49
C MET A 169 -5.56 -32.51 -7.65
N GLN A 170 -4.43 -33.21 -7.76
CA GLN A 170 -3.19 -32.86 -7.06
C GLN A 170 -2.72 -31.45 -7.41
N SER A 171 -2.71 -31.09 -8.69
CA SER A 171 -2.37 -29.74 -9.16
C SER A 171 -3.31 -28.67 -8.55
N GLN A 172 -4.62 -28.95 -8.39
CA GLN A 172 -5.53 -28.01 -7.74
C GLN A 172 -5.30 -27.88 -6.24
N VAL A 173 -4.92 -28.96 -5.55
CA VAL A 173 -4.55 -28.96 -4.14
C VAL A 173 -3.28 -28.13 -3.91
N GLU A 174 -2.26 -28.33 -4.74
CA GLU A 174 -0.99 -27.58 -4.70
C GLU A 174 -1.26 -26.08 -4.88
N ARG A 175 -2.03 -25.72 -5.90
CA ARG A 175 -2.43 -24.33 -6.14
C ARG A 175 -3.19 -23.71 -4.94
N LEU A 176 -4.09 -24.47 -4.32
CA LEU A 176 -4.84 -24.02 -3.16
C LEU A 176 -3.90 -23.80 -1.96
N SER A 177 -2.95 -24.70 -1.76
CA SER A 177 -1.96 -24.59 -0.69
C SER A 177 -1.08 -23.36 -0.86
N THR A 178 -0.61 -23.08 -2.08
CA THR A 178 0.16 -21.86 -2.40
C THR A 178 -0.66 -20.61 -2.11
N LEU A 179 -1.92 -20.55 -2.56
CA LEU A 179 -2.79 -19.41 -2.31
C LEU A 179 -3.02 -19.16 -0.81
N VAL A 180 -3.26 -20.23 -0.03
CA VAL A 180 -3.44 -20.11 1.43
C VAL A 180 -2.16 -19.61 2.09
N GLN A 181 -0.99 -20.09 1.67
CA GLN A 181 0.29 -19.64 2.22
C GLN A 181 0.53 -18.15 1.92
N GLU A 182 0.33 -17.71 0.69
CA GLU A 182 0.48 -16.30 0.30
C GLU A 182 -0.48 -15.37 1.07
N ILE A 183 -1.70 -15.85 1.36
CA ILE A 183 -2.65 -15.10 2.20
C ILE A 183 -2.15 -14.96 3.64
N ILE A 184 -1.61 -16.04 4.21
CA ILE A 184 -1.04 -16.04 5.57
C ILE A 184 0.17 -15.10 5.61
N ASP A 185 1.06 -15.16 4.63
CA ASP A 185 2.25 -14.33 4.55
C ASP A 185 1.88 -12.85 4.41
N LEU A 186 0.91 -12.54 3.55
CA LEU A 186 0.40 -11.18 3.40
C LEU A 186 -0.28 -10.66 4.67
N SER A 187 -1.01 -11.52 5.40
CA SER A 187 -1.63 -11.15 6.68
C SER A 187 -0.58 -10.84 7.74
N ARG A 188 0.46 -11.67 7.86
CA ARG A 188 1.56 -11.43 8.79
C ARG A 188 2.32 -10.15 8.50
N LEU A 189 2.58 -9.89 7.22
CA LEU A 189 3.25 -8.66 6.77
C LEU A 189 2.45 -7.39 7.11
N GLN A 190 1.13 -7.47 7.24
CA GLN A 190 0.28 -6.33 7.59
C GLN A 190 0.22 -6.04 9.09
N ASP A 191 0.34 -7.08 9.92
CA ASP A 191 0.22 -6.98 11.38
C ASP A 191 1.58 -6.76 12.08
N ALA A 192 2.70 -7.03 11.40
CA ALA A 192 4.04 -6.88 11.97
C ALA A 192 4.51 -5.44 11.93
N ASP A 193 5.00 -4.94 13.08
CA ASP A 193 5.87 -3.76 13.07
C ASP A 193 7.20 -4.17 12.41
N PRO A 194 7.53 -3.65 11.23
CA PRO A 194 8.67 -4.12 10.43
C PRO A 194 10.03 -3.91 11.14
N LEU A 195 10.05 -3.16 12.23
CA LEU A 195 11.29 -2.83 12.96
C LEU A 195 11.51 -3.67 14.23
N LEU A 196 10.54 -4.47 14.68
CA LEU A 196 10.66 -5.22 15.94
C LEU A 196 11.74 -6.30 15.92
N ASP A 197 11.95 -6.95 14.78
CA ASP A 197 12.94 -8.03 14.60
C ASP A 197 13.96 -7.72 13.48
N ALA A 198 14.16 -6.43 13.15
CA ALA A 198 15.08 -6.03 12.10
C ALA A 198 16.52 -6.31 12.48
N ILE A 199 17.23 -7.04 11.62
CA ILE A 199 18.66 -7.33 11.72
C ILE A 199 19.40 -6.77 10.50
N GLN A 200 20.73 -6.76 10.55
CA GLN A 200 21.52 -6.55 9.34
C GLN A 200 21.48 -7.81 8.47
N VAL A 201 21.01 -7.66 7.24
CA VAL A 201 20.87 -8.73 6.27
C VAL A 201 21.83 -8.49 5.11
N ASP A 202 22.71 -9.44 4.87
CA ASP A 202 23.60 -9.44 3.70
C ASP A 202 22.74 -9.67 2.43
N ILE A 203 22.80 -8.71 1.50
CA ILE A 203 21.99 -8.75 0.28
C ILE A 203 22.47 -9.87 -0.66
N ASP A 204 23.74 -10.09 -0.73
CA ASP A 204 24.29 -11.11 -1.62
C ASP A 204 23.93 -12.54 -1.17
N GLU A 205 23.92 -12.78 0.15
CA GLU A 205 23.44 -14.05 0.70
C GLU A 205 21.93 -14.22 0.47
N ALA A 206 21.14 -13.19 0.75
CA ALA A 206 19.67 -13.26 0.58
C ALA A 206 19.25 -13.49 -0.89
N VAL A 207 19.93 -12.83 -1.83
CA VAL A 207 19.70 -13.05 -3.28
C VAL A 207 20.15 -14.45 -3.70
N SER A 208 21.29 -14.96 -3.17
CA SER A 208 21.74 -16.33 -3.49
C SER A 208 20.73 -17.35 -3.04
N GLU A 209 20.23 -17.25 -1.81
CA GLU A 209 19.24 -18.19 -1.29
C GLU A 209 17.94 -18.16 -2.10
N ALA A 210 17.48 -16.98 -2.52
CA ALA A 210 16.30 -16.86 -3.38
C ALA A 210 16.52 -17.51 -4.77
N ILE A 211 17.74 -17.43 -5.33
CA ILE A 211 18.11 -18.11 -6.57
C ILE A 211 18.08 -19.61 -6.37
N ASP A 212 18.74 -20.13 -5.32
CA ASP A 212 18.81 -21.56 -5.01
C ASP A 212 17.40 -22.17 -4.87
N GLN A 213 16.46 -21.46 -4.26
CA GLN A 213 15.05 -21.87 -4.14
C GLN A 213 14.35 -21.97 -5.50
N CYS A 214 14.81 -21.26 -6.52
CA CYS A 214 14.22 -21.25 -7.86
C CYS A 214 14.91 -22.22 -8.85
N GLU A 215 16.06 -22.82 -8.49
CA GLU A 215 16.85 -23.66 -9.40
C GLU A 215 16.05 -24.82 -10.03
N VAL A 216 15.30 -25.57 -9.21
CA VAL A 216 14.50 -26.70 -9.69
C VAL A 216 13.46 -26.28 -10.72
N LEU A 217 12.83 -25.14 -10.51
CA LEU A 217 11.85 -24.59 -11.46
C LEU A 217 12.53 -24.14 -12.76
N ALA A 218 13.67 -23.48 -12.66
CA ALA A 218 14.45 -23.01 -13.80
C ALA A 218 14.95 -24.19 -14.65
N ASP A 219 15.49 -25.23 -14.01
CA ASP A 219 15.95 -26.45 -14.66
C ASP A 219 14.82 -27.17 -15.43
N THR A 220 13.63 -27.28 -14.82
CA THR A 220 12.47 -27.92 -15.45
C THR A 220 12.08 -27.22 -16.77
N ARG A 221 12.34 -25.91 -16.86
CA ARG A 221 12.04 -25.07 -18.04
C ARG A 221 13.27 -24.80 -18.90
N ASN A 222 14.43 -25.37 -18.54
CA ASN A 222 15.71 -25.07 -19.19
C ASN A 222 16.04 -23.58 -19.26
N ILE A 223 15.75 -22.83 -18.19
CA ILE A 223 16.05 -21.41 -18.04
C ILE A 223 17.34 -21.28 -17.24
N GLU A 224 18.31 -20.54 -17.79
CA GLU A 224 19.56 -20.22 -17.10
C GLU A 224 19.37 -19.02 -16.20
N ILE A 225 19.60 -19.16 -14.87
CA ILE A 225 19.66 -18.04 -13.96
C ILE A 225 21.09 -17.50 -13.92
N VAL A 226 21.29 -16.25 -14.34
CA VAL A 226 22.61 -15.60 -14.36
C VAL A 226 22.66 -14.56 -13.26
N ARG A 227 23.57 -14.76 -12.30
CA ARG A 227 23.83 -13.79 -11.26
C ARG A 227 24.93 -12.80 -11.68
N GLY A 228 24.66 -11.52 -11.46
CA GLY A 228 25.64 -10.45 -11.62
C GLY A 228 26.67 -10.36 -10.48
N PRO A 229 27.55 -9.35 -10.51
CA PRO A 229 28.53 -9.13 -9.47
C PRO A 229 27.91 -8.94 -8.09
N GLN A 230 28.64 -9.34 -7.04
CA GLN A 230 28.28 -9.07 -5.66
C GLN A 230 28.59 -7.62 -5.29
N VAL A 231 27.78 -7.07 -4.39
CA VAL A 231 27.91 -5.68 -3.93
C VAL A 231 28.46 -5.58 -2.49
N ASN A 232 28.43 -6.68 -1.73
CA ASN A 232 28.91 -6.80 -0.35
C ASN A 232 28.35 -5.71 0.57
N VAL A 233 27.04 -5.53 0.57
CA VAL A 233 26.33 -4.57 1.41
C VAL A 233 25.22 -5.25 2.20
N SER A 234 24.91 -4.67 3.37
CA SER A 234 23.78 -5.10 4.20
C SER A 234 22.68 -4.04 4.22
N VAL A 235 21.46 -4.49 4.44
CA VAL A 235 20.29 -3.65 4.73
C VAL A 235 19.74 -4.00 6.11
N VAL A 236 19.01 -3.09 6.75
CA VAL A 236 18.31 -3.37 8.00
C VAL A 236 16.92 -3.92 7.68
N GLY A 237 16.62 -5.13 8.16
CA GLY A 237 15.31 -5.72 7.88
C GLY A 237 15.14 -7.17 8.32
N ASP A 238 14.06 -7.78 7.87
CA ASP A 238 13.74 -9.21 8.05
C ASP A 238 14.29 -10.02 6.87
N ARG A 239 15.24 -10.92 7.18
CA ARG A 239 15.89 -11.77 6.17
C ARG A 239 14.89 -12.64 5.40
N THR A 240 13.92 -13.21 6.11
CA THR A 240 12.92 -14.13 5.51
C THR A 240 12.03 -13.37 4.53
N HIS A 241 11.59 -12.18 4.90
CA HIS A 241 10.78 -11.33 4.04
C HIS A 241 11.54 -10.85 2.80
N LEU A 242 12.81 -10.48 2.94
CA LEU A 242 13.64 -10.08 1.79
C LEU A 242 13.86 -11.24 0.81
N ILE A 243 14.20 -12.45 1.32
CA ILE A 243 14.33 -13.66 0.49
C ILE A 243 13.00 -13.93 -0.24
N MET A 244 11.87 -13.85 0.46
CA MET A 244 10.53 -14.03 -0.14
C MET A 244 10.29 -13.03 -1.28
N ALA A 245 10.68 -11.76 -1.12
CA ALA A 245 10.51 -10.75 -2.16
C ALA A 245 11.37 -11.08 -3.40
N PHE A 246 12.64 -11.44 -3.21
CA PHE A 246 13.52 -11.80 -4.31
C PHE A 246 13.06 -13.09 -5.00
N HIS A 247 12.68 -14.10 -4.23
CA HIS A 247 12.11 -15.36 -4.75
C HIS A 247 10.89 -15.09 -5.64
N ASN A 248 9.93 -14.30 -5.18
CA ASN A 248 8.73 -13.96 -5.96
C ASN A 248 9.06 -13.28 -7.31
N LEU A 249 10.07 -12.41 -7.35
CA LEU A 249 10.48 -11.77 -8.60
C LEU A 249 11.16 -12.76 -9.54
N ILE A 250 12.05 -13.62 -9.02
CA ILE A 250 12.78 -14.61 -9.81
C ILE A 250 11.81 -15.68 -10.33
N GLU A 251 10.91 -16.17 -9.50
CA GLU A 251 9.87 -17.11 -9.89
C GLU A 251 8.97 -16.55 -10.99
N ASN A 252 8.54 -15.30 -10.86
CA ASN A 252 7.77 -14.62 -11.90
C ASN A 252 8.57 -14.51 -13.21
N ALA A 253 9.84 -14.12 -13.14
CA ALA A 253 10.71 -14.02 -14.31
C ALA A 253 10.83 -15.38 -15.04
N ILE A 254 10.96 -16.49 -14.30
CA ILE A 254 10.98 -17.84 -14.85
C ILE A 254 9.62 -18.18 -15.46
N ASN A 255 8.51 -17.95 -14.74
CA ASN A 255 7.18 -18.35 -15.17
C ASN A 255 6.68 -17.62 -16.42
N TYR A 256 7.08 -16.38 -16.63
CA TYR A 256 6.66 -15.59 -17.79
C TYR A 256 7.65 -15.61 -18.96
N SER A 257 8.86 -16.15 -18.78
CA SER A 257 9.83 -16.35 -19.84
C SER A 257 9.52 -17.58 -20.70
N PRO A 258 9.87 -17.61 -21.98
CA PRO A 258 9.89 -18.81 -22.78
C PRO A 258 10.94 -19.81 -22.26
N ASP A 259 10.74 -21.10 -22.52
CA ASP A 259 11.74 -22.13 -22.21
C ASP A 259 13.04 -21.86 -22.97
N ARG A 260 14.17 -22.23 -22.41
CA ARG A 260 15.52 -22.08 -22.96
C ARG A 260 15.95 -20.62 -23.13
N THR A 261 15.46 -19.74 -22.27
CA THR A 261 15.89 -18.34 -22.19
C THR A 261 16.76 -18.13 -20.95
N ARG A 262 17.01 -16.86 -20.61
CA ARG A 262 17.83 -16.48 -19.46
C ARG A 262 17.06 -15.51 -18.58
N VAL A 263 17.19 -15.69 -17.26
CA VAL A 263 16.81 -14.70 -16.24
C VAL A 263 18.08 -14.18 -15.60
N SER A 264 18.25 -12.85 -15.52
CA SER A 264 19.43 -12.24 -14.91
C SER A 264 19.06 -11.53 -13.61
N VAL A 265 19.85 -11.75 -12.56
CA VAL A 265 19.70 -11.09 -11.27
C VAL A 265 20.95 -10.27 -10.98
N ASN A 266 20.86 -8.95 -11.06
CA ASN A 266 21.97 -8.03 -10.91
C ASN A 266 21.80 -7.18 -9.66
N SER A 267 22.88 -7.01 -8.90
CA SER A 267 22.94 -6.09 -7.77
C SER A 267 23.90 -4.94 -8.09
N THR A 268 23.50 -3.70 -7.81
CA THR A 268 24.32 -2.50 -7.99
C THR A 268 24.18 -1.56 -6.81
N LEU A 269 25.27 -0.90 -6.43
CA LEU A 269 25.28 0.09 -5.34
C LEU A 269 25.34 1.49 -5.94
N THR A 270 24.37 2.33 -5.60
CA THR A 270 24.30 3.73 -6.04
C THR A 270 24.15 4.64 -4.82
N GLY A 271 25.26 5.20 -4.37
CA GLY A 271 25.30 5.97 -3.11
C GLY A 271 24.90 5.11 -1.92
N ASN A 272 23.85 5.47 -1.21
CA ASN A 272 23.32 4.77 -0.03
C ASN A 272 22.16 3.81 -0.36
N ILE A 273 21.99 3.45 -1.63
CA ILE A 273 20.89 2.58 -2.09
C ILE A 273 21.50 1.40 -2.83
N VAL A 274 21.10 0.18 -2.44
CA VAL A 274 21.34 -1.02 -3.22
C VAL A 274 20.14 -1.27 -4.13
N GLU A 275 20.43 -1.48 -5.42
CA GLU A 275 19.44 -1.83 -6.44
C GLU A 275 19.59 -3.30 -6.81
N ILE A 276 18.51 -4.08 -6.74
CA ILE A 276 18.45 -5.47 -7.17
C ILE A 276 17.51 -5.53 -8.37
N ALA A 277 18.05 -5.85 -9.55
CA ALA A 277 17.32 -5.92 -10.79
C ALA A 277 17.16 -7.37 -11.25
N VAL A 278 15.90 -7.82 -11.42
CA VAL A 278 15.56 -9.12 -12.02
C VAL A 278 15.07 -8.84 -13.44
N ILE A 279 15.77 -9.42 -14.41
CA ILE A 279 15.58 -9.19 -15.85
C ILE A 279 15.12 -10.49 -16.51
N ASP A 280 13.97 -10.46 -17.15
CA ASP A 280 13.40 -11.58 -17.90
C ASP A 280 13.36 -11.31 -19.41
N GLN A 281 13.21 -12.37 -20.19
CA GLN A 281 12.99 -12.35 -21.63
C GLN A 281 11.57 -12.80 -21.99
N GLY A 282 10.63 -12.43 -21.13
CA GLY A 282 9.24 -12.88 -21.20
C GLY A 282 8.40 -12.10 -22.22
N VAL A 283 7.09 -12.24 -22.05
CA VAL A 283 6.09 -11.61 -22.93
C VAL A 283 6.02 -10.11 -22.77
N GLY A 284 6.64 -9.54 -21.75
CA GLY A 284 6.54 -8.13 -21.40
C GLY A 284 5.15 -7.73 -20.89
N ILE A 285 5.05 -6.48 -20.46
CA ILE A 285 3.87 -5.89 -19.81
C ILE A 285 3.54 -4.59 -20.55
N THR A 286 2.27 -4.36 -20.86
CA THR A 286 1.83 -3.13 -21.52
C THR A 286 1.88 -1.96 -20.53
N ASP A 287 2.05 -0.73 -21.03
CA ASP A 287 2.12 0.47 -20.18
C ASP A 287 0.87 0.62 -19.29
N ALA A 288 -0.30 0.24 -19.80
CA ALA A 288 -1.56 0.30 -19.07
C ALA A 288 -1.62 -0.68 -17.87
N ASP A 289 -0.85 -1.77 -17.94
CA ASP A 289 -0.83 -2.81 -16.90
C ASP A 289 0.29 -2.57 -15.87
N GLN A 290 1.38 -1.84 -16.23
CA GLN A 290 2.57 -1.69 -15.39
C GLN A 290 2.27 -1.05 -14.02
N GLU A 291 1.32 -0.13 -13.94
CA GLU A 291 0.91 0.46 -12.67
C GLU A 291 0.06 -0.50 -11.83
N ARG A 292 -0.69 -1.39 -12.48
CA ARG A 292 -1.67 -2.28 -11.87
C ARG A 292 -1.13 -3.63 -11.43
N ILE A 293 0.00 -4.10 -11.98
CA ILE A 293 0.58 -5.41 -11.65
C ILE A 293 0.94 -5.56 -10.17
N PHE A 294 1.05 -4.47 -9.42
CA PHE A 294 1.28 -4.47 -7.97
C PHE A 294 -0.02 -4.45 -7.14
N GLU A 295 -1.19 -4.36 -7.81
CA GLU A 295 -2.47 -4.53 -7.15
C GLU A 295 -2.69 -6.00 -6.77
N ARG A 296 -3.35 -6.26 -5.64
CA ARG A 296 -3.65 -7.62 -5.18
C ARG A 296 -4.60 -8.31 -6.15
N PHE A 297 -4.31 -9.58 -6.48
CA PHE A 297 -5.05 -10.42 -7.43
C PHE A 297 -5.09 -9.91 -8.87
N TYR A 298 -4.37 -8.84 -9.19
CA TYR A 298 -4.30 -8.35 -10.55
C TYR A 298 -3.50 -9.29 -11.44
N ARG A 299 -4.00 -9.50 -12.66
CA ARG A 299 -3.40 -10.41 -13.65
C ARG A 299 -3.66 -9.86 -15.04
N VAL A 300 -2.61 -9.70 -15.84
CA VAL A 300 -2.70 -9.20 -17.22
C VAL A 300 -3.50 -10.16 -18.11
N ASP A 301 -3.30 -11.49 -17.96
CA ASP A 301 -4.04 -12.52 -18.69
C ASP A 301 -4.51 -13.63 -17.72
N PRO A 302 -5.80 -13.58 -17.29
CA PRO A 302 -6.35 -14.59 -16.40
C PRO A 302 -6.40 -16.01 -17.00
N ALA A 303 -6.43 -16.15 -18.34
CA ALA A 303 -6.52 -17.45 -18.98
C ALA A 303 -5.14 -18.15 -19.00
N ARG A 304 -4.09 -17.45 -19.37
CA ARG A 304 -2.71 -17.97 -19.38
C ARG A 304 -2.21 -18.24 -17.97
N SER A 305 -2.51 -17.37 -17.05
CA SER A 305 -2.08 -17.50 -15.63
C SER A 305 -2.74 -18.69 -14.90
N ARG A 306 -3.88 -19.23 -15.41
CA ARG A 306 -4.44 -20.48 -14.87
C ARG A 306 -3.54 -21.68 -15.15
N VAL A 307 -2.79 -21.64 -16.24
CA VAL A 307 -1.83 -22.69 -16.62
C VAL A 307 -0.54 -22.60 -15.79
N THR A 308 -0.07 -21.38 -15.52
CA THR A 308 1.14 -21.13 -14.73
C THR A 308 0.91 -21.09 -13.22
N GLY A 309 -0.35 -21.22 -12.75
CA GLY A 309 -0.67 -21.32 -11.32
C GLY A 309 -0.66 -20.00 -10.54
N GLY A 310 -0.31 -18.88 -11.16
CA GLY A 310 -0.18 -17.59 -10.47
C GLY A 310 -1.47 -17.12 -9.78
N THR A 311 -1.35 -16.63 -8.56
CA THR A 311 -2.44 -16.14 -7.71
C THR A 311 -2.72 -14.65 -7.88
N GLY A 312 -1.72 -13.88 -8.36
CA GLY A 312 -1.74 -12.43 -8.45
C GLY A 312 -1.42 -11.73 -7.12
N LEU A 313 -0.90 -12.45 -6.13
CA LEU A 313 -0.48 -11.90 -4.86
C LEU A 313 1.03 -11.61 -4.80
N GLY A 314 1.87 -12.37 -5.49
CA GLY A 314 3.33 -12.29 -5.38
C GLY A 314 3.91 -10.89 -5.55
N LEU A 315 3.55 -10.12 -6.59
CA LEU A 315 4.06 -8.75 -6.79
C LEU A 315 3.53 -7.77 -5.74
N SER A 316 2.32 -7.97 -5.23
CA SER A 316 1.78 -7.16 -4.13
C SER A 316 2.52 -7.45 -2.81
N ILE A 317 2.93 -8.70 -2.57
CA ILE A 317 3.80 -9.09 -1.45
C ILE A 317 5.15 -8.40 -1.60
N VAL A 318 5.79 -8.47 -2.77
CA VAL A 318 7.07 -7.78 -3.02
C VAL A 318 6.98 -6.30 -2.70
N LYS A 319 5.96 -5.60 -3.22
CA LYS A 319 5.77 -4.18 -2.96
C LYS A 319 5.61 -3.87 -1.47
N HIS A 320 4.90 -4.72 -0.76
CA HIS A 320 4.67 -4.55 0.68
C HIS A 320 5.96 -4.78 1.48
N VAL A 321 6.67 -5.87 1.20
CA VAL A 321 7.95 -6.18 1.84
C VAL A 321 8.94 -5.03 1.62
N VAL A 322 9.14 -4.62 0.37
CA VAL A 322 10.09 -3.55 0.03
C VAL A 322 9.72 -2.23 0.72
N GLY A 323 8.42 -1.89 0.76
CA GLY A 323 7.92 -0.71 1.47
C GLY A 323 8.19 -0.75 2.97
N ASN A 324 7.99 -1.91 3.63
CA ASN A 324 8.30 -2.11 5.05
C ASN A 324 9.80 -1.97 5.38
N HIS A 325 10.68 -2.15 4.38
CA HIS A 325 12.12 -1.97 4.49
C HIS A 325 12.58 -0.56 4.05
N GLY A 326 11.66 0.40 3.91
CA GLY A 326 11.97 1.78 3.51
C GLY A 326 12.42 1.92 2.05
N GLY A 327 12.18 0.90 1.24
CA GLY A 327 12.55 0.83 -0.16
C GLY A 327 11.41 1.13 -1.14
N ASP A 328 11.72 0.97 -2.42
CA ASP A 328 10.76 1.09 -3.53
C ASP A 328 11.01 0.01 -4.59
N ILE A 329 9.96 -0.35 -5.31
CA ILE A 329 10.01 -1.25 -6.45
C ILE A 329 9.48 -0.57 -7.71
N SER A 330 10.20 -0.73 -8.81
CA SER A 330 9.80 -0.23 -10.12
C SER A 330 9.89 -1.33 -11.18
N VAL A 331 9.17 -1.14 -12.28
CA VAL A 331 9.21 -2.00 -13.46
C VAL A 331 9.49 -1.18 -14.70
N TRP A 332 10.36 -1.70 -15.55
CA TRP A 332 10.47 -1.32 -16.95
C TRP A 332 10.15 -2.53 -17.80
N SER A 333 9.24 -2.40 -18.73
CA SER A 333 8.85 -3.53 -19.57
C SER A 333 8.39 -3.06 -20.95
N SER A 334 8.59 -3.92 -21.93
CA SER A 334 8.07 -3.72 -23.28
C SER A 334 7.45 -5.01 -23.80
N ALA A 335 6.24 -4.92 -24.32
CA ALA A 335 5.50 -6.07 -24.81
C ALA A 335 6.30 -6.83 -25.90
N GLY A 336 6.49 -8.12 -25.71
CA GLY A 336 7.25 -9.00 -26.60
C GLY A 336 8.78 -8.98 -26.42
N ILE A 337 9.32 -8.16 -25.49
CA ILE A 337 10.76 -8.05 -25.25
C ILE A 337 11.14 -8.67 -23.89
N GLY A 338 10.33 -8.42 -22.84
CA GLY A 338 10.58 -8.84 -21.47
C GLY A 338 10.39 -7.72 -20.48
N SER A 339 10.77 -7.98 -19.22
CA SER A 339 10.62 -7.01 -18.13
C SER A 339 11.89 -6.93 -17.29
N THR A 340 12.06 -5.81 -16.63
CA THR A 340 13.08 -5.57 -15.60
C THR A 340 12.37 -5.03 -14.37
N PHE A 341 12.36 -5.82 -13.31
CA PHE A 341 11.90 -5.39 -12.00
C PHE A 341 13.09 -4.96 -11.16
N THR A 342 13.02 -3.76 -10.59
CA THR A 342 14.12 -3.20 -9.79
C THR A 342 13.62 -2.86 -8.38
N ILE A 343 14.17 -3.53 -7.38
CA ILE A 343 14.02 -3.21 -5.95
C ILE A 343 15.14 -2.26 -5.56
N ARG A 344 14.81 -1.21 -4.81
CA ARG A 344 15.74 -0.25 -4.21
C ARG A 344 15.60 -0.29 -2.70
N LEU A 345 16.70 -0.52 -1.99
CA LEU A 345 16.71 -0.57 -0.52
C LEU A 345 17.82 0.33 0.03
N PRO A 346 17.56 1.07 1.13
CA PRO A 346 18.62 1.79 1.82
C PRO A 346 19.60 0.80 2.47
N ILE A 347 20.90 1.03 2.29
CA ILE A 347 21.93 0.22 2.97
C ILE A 347 21.97 0.55 4.46
N ALA A 348 22.37 -0.44 5.28
CA ALA A 348 22.68 -0.21 6.68
C ALA A 348 23.90 0.72 6.78
N GLU A 349 23.82 1.77 7.59
CA GLU A 349 24.99 2.57 7.90
C GLU A 349 26.01 1.67 8.65
N GLU A 350 27.25 1.64 8.19
CA GLU A 350 28.32 1.02 8.96
C GLU A 350 28.39 1.71 10.32
N SER A 351 28.04 0.97 11.38
CA SER A 351 28.32 1.43 12.74
C SER A 351 29.85 1.57 12.84
N THR A 352 30.35 2.79 12.70
CA THR A 352 31.71 3.09 13.05
C THR A 352 31.80 2.87 14.56
N GLU A 353 32.25 1.67 15.00
CA GLU A 353 32.73 1.48 16.36
C GLU A 353 33.93 2.43 16.52
N GLU A 354 33.64 3.65 17.01
CA GLU A 354 34.70 4.49 17.59
C GLU A 354 35.27 3.72 18.75
N GLY A 355 36.45 3.14 18.49
CA GLY A 355 37.25 2.46 19.49
C GLY A 355 37.54 3.40 20.66
N ALA A 356 36.87 3.11 21.78
CA ALA A 356 37.29 3.61 23.07
C ALA A 356 38.62 2.91 23.44
N HIS A 357 39.69 3.63 23.26
CA HIS A 357 40.97 3.35 23.92
C HIS A 357 41.09 4.20 25.20
#